data_964d5f07149198598065c1419ae2aa40
#
_entry.id   964d5f07149198598065c1419ae2aa40
#
_cell.length_a   1.000
_cell.length_b   1.000
_cell.length_c   1.000
_cell.angle_alpha   90.00
_cell.angle_beta   90.00
_cell.angle_gamma   90.00
#
_symmetry.space_group_name_H-M   'P 1'
#
loop_
_entity.id
_entity.type
_entity.pdbx_description
1 polymer ?
#
loop_
_entity_poly.entity_id
_entity_poly.type
_entity_poly.pdbx_seq_one_letter_code
_entity_poly.pdbx_strand_id
1 'polypeptide(L)'
;MKSLFGIEYGRGATAKVVLDGPALAPAAVQKMYPDANWTMVTADPYDADLWAHDRFGENLLIQRKIYAATPNAPHVMIGGDHSVNFGHFAALADRLMNDDLCLIYIDAHLDAHTPESSRAQASGAPHGANVRALAGEGDERWLGLQARVPALRPENLFYLGSRSYEPAEIDFVHQNNIFMRTPLDLDTPEKIDRVVGEIFRQIDDRPYVVSFDLDAIDPNTFASVLVPEPNGISLSAARQLTHAFAPDAHSFEFVEYAPRDDDTQSADIVRELVGIALAD
;
A
#
# COMPACT_ATOMS: atom_id res chain seq x y z
N MET A 1 -15.97 -14.61 -6.80
CA MET A 1 -15.22 -14.15 -5.59
C MET A 1 -13.75 -14.00 -5.97
N LYS A 2 -13.16 -12.85 -5.72
CA LYS A 2 -11.74 -12.55 -5.96
C LYS A 2 -10.84 -13.51 -5.17
N SER A 3 -9.65 -13.83 -5.69
CA SER A 3 -8.63 -14.59 -4.93
C SER A 3 -7.91 -13.68 -3.95
N LEU A 4 -7.24 -14.28 -2.96
CA LEU A 4 -6.40 -13.59 -1.98
C LEU A 4 -4.91 -13.82 -2.31
N PHE A 5 -4.14 -12.74 -2.27
CA PHE A 5 -2.71 -12.75 -2.47
C PHE A 5 -2.02 -12.25 -1.19
N GLY A 6 -1.35 -13.13 -0.48
CA GLY A 6 -0.69 -12.85 0.80
C GLY A 6 0.80 -12.66 0.67
N ILE A 7 1.36 -11.59 1.27
CA ILE A 7 2.80 -11.30 1.24
C ILE A 7 3.32 -11.16 2.67
N GLU A 8 4.01 -12.17 3.15
CA GLU A 8 4.59 -12.23 4.51
C GLU A 8 5.95 -11.52 4.54
N TYR A 9 5.91 -10.18 4.62
CA TYR A 9 7.11 -9.34 4.71
C TYR A 9 6.85 -8.08 5.54
N GLY A 10 7.76 -7.73 6.46
CA GLY A 10 7.64 -6.56 7.34
C GLY A 10 8.98 -5.83 7.58
N ARG A 11 10.03 -6.20 6.83
CA ARG A 11 11.39 -5.68 7.05
C ARG A 11 11.70 -4.41 6.28
N GLY A 12 10.79 -3.96 5.42
CA GLY A 12 10.87 -2.68 4.73
C GLY A 12 10.57 -1.48 5.63
N ALA A 13 9.89 -1.69 6.75
CA ALA A 13 9.58 -0.64 7.73
C ALA A 13 10.82 -0.17 8.53
N THR A 14 10.72 1.00 9.15
CA THR A 14 11.79 1.60 9.97
C THR A 14 12.11 0.86 11.26
N ALA A 15 11.31 -0.08 11.66
CA ALA A 15 11.22 -0.53 13.03
C ALA A 15 12.51 -1.07 13.61
N LYS A 16 13.00 -0.39 14.61
CA LYS A 16 13.94 -0.96 15.60
C LYS A 16 13.27 -2.02 16.50
N VAL A 17 11.95 -2.18 16.43
CA VAL A 17 11.17 -2.82 17.49
C VAL A 17 10.45 -4.08 17.03
N VAL A 18 9.85 -4.14 15.84
CA VAL A 18 9.06 -5.30 15.40
C VAL A 18 9.24 -5.48 13.90
N LEU A 19 10.30 -6.17 13.52
CA LEU A 19 10.55 -6.49 12.10
C LEU A 19 9.46 -7.37 11.47
N ASP A 20 8.62 -8.01 12.28
CA ASP A 20 7.67 -9.03 11.83
C ASP A 20 6.20 -8.64 12.02
N GLY A 21 5.88 -7.50 12.64
CA GLY A 21 4.48 -7.12 12.94
C GLY A 21 3.55 -7.20 11.71
N PRO A 22 3.75 -6.39 10.67
CA PRO A 22 2.94 -6.46 9.45
C PRO A 22 3.10 -7.76 8.67
N ALA A 23 4.25 -8.44 8.74
CA ALA A 23 4.46 -9.72 8.08
C ALA A 23 3.49 -10.81 8.55
N LEU A 24 2.90 -10.65 9.73
CA LEU A 24 1.91 -11.58 10.29
C LEU A 24 0.49 -11.36 9.73
N ALA A 25 0.23 -10.26 9.05
CA ALA A 25 -1.10 -9.91 8.53
C ALA A 25 -1.68 -10.98 7.58
N PRO A 26 -0.96 -11.51 6.58
CA PRO A 26 -1.51 -12.52 5.68
C PRO A 26 -1.96 -13.78 6.42
N ALA A 27 -1.15 -14.29 7.35
CA ALA A 27 -1.49 -15.47 8.15
C ALA A 27 -2.67 -15.21 9.10
N ALA A 28 -2.79 -13.99 9.65
CA ALA A 28 -3.93 -13.62 10.48
C ALA A 28 -5.22 -13.55 9.67
N VAL A 29 -5.20 -12.92 8.48
CA VAL A 29 -6.35 -12.82 7.60
C VAL A 29 -6.71 -14.19 7.00
N GLN A 30 -5.73 -15.05 6.72
CA GLN A 30 -5.99 -16.40 6.24
C GLN A 30 -6.83 -17.21 7.22
N LYS A 31 -6.64 -17.02 8.52
CA LYS A 31 -7.50 -17.64 9.55
C LYS A 31 -8.94 -17.11 9.53
N MET A 32 -9.14 -15.87 9.07
CA MET A 32 -10.47 -15.28 8.93
C MET A 32 -11.21 -15.77 7.68
N TYR A 33 -10.45 -16.14 6.63
CA TYR A 33 -10.97 -16.60 5.32
C TYR A 33 -10.29 -17.90 4.90
N PRO A 34 -10.49 -19.00 5.66
CA PRO A 34 -9.78 -20.26 5.43
C PRO A 34 -10.17 -20.96 4.12
N ASP A 35 -11.39 -20.72 3.62
CA ASP A 35 -11.91 -21.33 2.40
C ASP A 35 -11.62 -20.52 1.13
N ALA A 36 -10.99 -19.35 1.26
CA ALA A 36 -10.62 -18.53 0.11
C ALA A 36 -9.43 -19.13 -0.66
N ASN A 37 -9.34 -18.80 -1.94
CA ASN A 37 -8.21 -19.23 -2.77
C ASN A 37 -7.01 -18.30 -2.52
N TRP A 38 -5.99 -18.78 -1.83
CA TRP A 38 -4.79 -18.05 -1.45
C TRP A 38 -3.59 -18.38 -2.33
N THR A 39 -2.87 -17.34 -2.74
CA THR A 39 -1.49 -17.42 -3.20
C THR A 39 -0.61 -16.71 -2.18
N MET A 40 0.40 -17.39 -1.64
CA MET A 40 1.26 -16.84 -0.59
C MET A 40 2.68 -16.62 -1.11
N VAL A 41 3.26 -15.48 -0.74
CA VAL A 41 4.67 -15.15 -0.95
C VAL A 41 5.32 -14.93 0.40
N THR A 42 6.34 -15.72 0.69
CA THR A 42 7.09 -15.67 1.95
C THR A 42 8.51 -15.16 1.70
N ALA A 43 8.97 -14.30 2.56
CA ALA A 43 10.34 -13.79 2.53
C ALA A 43 11.36 -14.91 2.78
N ASP A 44 12.60 -14.70 2.30
CA ASP A 44 13.73 -15.52 2.68
C ASP A 44 14.06 -15.34 4.17
N PRO A 45 14.79 -16.30 4.79
CA PRO A 45 15.26 -16.14 6.16
C PRO A 45 15.96 -14.79 6.35
N TYR A 46 15.74 -14.19 7.52
CA TYR A 46 16.32 -12.89 7.84
C TYR A 46 17.86 -12.94 7.86
N ASP A 47 18.47 -12.10 7.01
CA ASP A 47 19.90 -11.84 7.01
C ASP A 47 20.17 -10.49 7.69
N ALA A 48 20.63 -10.54 8.93
CA ALA A 48 20.85 -9.36 9.76
C ALA A 48 21.98 -8.46 9.20
N ASP A 49 22.99 -9.05 8.57
CA ASP A 49 24.11 -8.31 8.01
C ASP A 49 23.68 -7.56 6.74
N LEU A 50 23.02 -8.23 5.83
CA LEU A 50 22.45 -7.61 4.63
C LEU A 50 21.45 -6.49 5.01
N TRP A 51 20.54 -6.77 5.91
CA TRP A 51 19.55 -5.79 6.35
C TRP A 51 20.18 -4.54 7.00
N ALA A 52 21.24 -4.73 7.79
CA ALA A 52 21.92 -3.63 8.48
C ALA A 52 22.71 -2.71 7.52
N HIS A 53 23.23 -3.26 6.41
CA HIS A 53 24.12 -2.54 5.51
C HIS A 53 23.46 -2.14 4.19
N ASP A 54 22.43 -2.88 3.73
CA ASP A 54 21.75 -2.63 2.46
C ASP A 54 20.27 -3.01 2.49
N ARG A 55 19.47 -2.18 3.13
CA ARG A 55 18.01 -2.41 3.28
C ARG A 55 17.26 -2.51 1.96
N PHE A 56 17.65 -1.71 0.96
CA PHE A 56 17.04 -1.77 -0.37
C PHE A 56 17.43 -3.04 -1.12
N GLY A 57 18.66 -3.53 -0.95
CA GLY A 57 19.10 -4.80 -1.51
C GLY A 57 18.41 -6.00 -0.85
N GLU A 58 18.23 -5.97 0.46
CA GLU A 58 17.46 -6.99 1.18
C GLU A 58 16.00 -7.01 0.74
N ASN A 59 15.37 -5.84 0.68
CA ASN A 59 13.99 -5.69 0.23
C ASN A 59 13.81 -6.14 -1.23
N LEU A 60 14.78 -5.90 -2.11
CA LEU A 60 14.72 -6.35 -3.51
C LEU A 60 14.49 -7.87 -3.64
N LEU A 61 14.97 -8.67 -2.68
CA LEU A 61 14.78 -10.12 -2.72
C LEU A 61 13.29 -10.49 -2.69
N ILE A 62 12.53 -9.83 -1.81
CA ILE A 62 11.09 -10.06 -1.74
C ILE A 62 10.36 -9.42 -2.92
N GLN A 63 10.78 -8.24 -3.39
CA GLN A 63 10.16 -7.57 -4.55
C GLN A 63 10.18 -8.45 -5.81
N ARG A 64 11.28 -9.17 -6.05
CA ARG A 64 11.39 -10.13 -7.16
C ARG A 64 10.40 -11.29 -7.04
N LYS A 65 10.19 -11.81 -5.83
CA LYS A 65 9.21 -12.87 -5.58
C LYS A 65 7.78 -12.37 -5.80
N ILE A 66 7.46 -11.18 -5.26
CA ILE A 66 6.16 -10.54 -5.44
C ILE A 66 5.89 -10.34 -6.93
N TYR A 67 6.82 -9.70 -7.64
CA TYR A 67 6.72 -9.45 -9.07
C TYR A 67 6.45 -10.72 -9.86
N ALA A 68 7.15 -11.81 -9.56
CA ALA A 68 6.96 -13.10 -10.23
C ALA A 68 5.62 -13.77 -9.91
N ALA A 69 5.14 -13.66 -8.67
CA ALA A 69 3.96 -14.37 -8.16
C ALA A 69 2.65 -13.58 -8.30
N THR A 70 2.69 -12.27 -8.56
CA THR A 70 1.49 -11.41 -8.68
C THR A 70 0.46 -12.03 -9.62
N PRO A 71 -0.81 -12.19 -9.21
CA PRO A 71 -1.86 -12.73 -10.07
C PRO A 71 -2.19 -11.80 -11.24
N ASN A 72 -2.58 -12.37 -12.37
CA ASN A 72 -3.05 -11.60 -13.53
C ASN A 72 -4.54 -11.25 -13.44
N ALA A 73 -5.33 -12.08 -12.76
CA ALA A 73 -6.76 -11.84 -12.55
C ALA A 73 -6.99 -10.87 -11.39
N PRO A 74 -8.14 -10.18 -11.34
CA PRO A 74 -8.51 -9.34 -10.21
C PRO A 74 -8.44 -10.09 -8.87
N HIS A 75 -7.83 -9.46 -7.85
CA HIS A 75 -7.60 -10.08 -6.54
C HIS A 75 -7.55 -9.04 -5.41
N VAL A 76 -7.60 -9.53 -4.17
CA VAL A 76 -7.33 -8.73 -2.97
C VAL A 76 -5.97 -9.14 -2.42
N MET A 77 -5.08 -8.17 -2.22
CA MET A 77 -3.77 -8.39 -1.61
C MET A 77 -3.83 -8.08 -0.12
N ILE A 78 -3.26 -8.98 0.67
CA ILE A 78 -2.95 -8.74 2.09
C ILE A 78 -1.43 -8.67 2.18
N GLY A 79 -0.93 -7.46 2.26
CA GLY A 79 0.51 -7.21 2.34
C GLY A 79 1.04 -7.22 3.77
N GLY A 80 2.34 -7.13 3.88
CA GLY A 80 3.04 -6.82 5.11
C GLY A 80 3.22 -5.30 5.26
N ASP A 81 4.47 -4.81 5.34
CA ASP A 81 4.73 -3.37 5.26
C ASP A 81 4.50 -2.83 3.84
N HIS A 82 4.33 -1.50 3.72
CA HIS A 82 3.91 -0.87 2.47
C HIS A 82 4.93 -0.99 1.32
N SER A 83 6.18 -1.38 1.59
CA SER A 83 7.15 -1.59 0.51
C SER A 83 6.72 -2.64 -0.50
N VAL A 84 5.87 -3.60 -0.10
CA VAL A 84 5.40 -4.70 -0.96
C VAL A 84 4.57 -4.23 -2.16
N ASN A 85 3.96 -3.05 -2.08
CA ASN A 85 3.23 -2.42 -3.18
C ASN A 85 4.11 -2.24 -4.43
N PHE A 86 5.42 -1.93 -4.26
CA PHE A 86 6.31 -1.67 -5.38
C PHE A 86 6.35 -2.85 -6.38
N GLY A 87 6.75 -4.03 -5.93
CA GLY A 87 6.84 -5.21 -6.81
C GLY A 87 5.50 -5.67 -7.37
N HIS A 88 4.44 -5.50 -6.58
CA HIS A 88 3.08 -5.84 -6.99
C HIS A 88 2.56 -4.90 -8.08
N PHE A 89 2.59 -3.59 -7.87
CA PHE A 89 2.14 -2.62 -8.87
C PHE A 89 2.98 -2.69 -10.16
N ALA A 90 4.32 -2.78 -10.04
CA ALA A 90 5.21 -2.91 -11.19
C ALA A 90 4.86 -4.14 -12.04
N ALA A 91 4.58 -5.29 -11.40
CA ALA A 91 4.16 -6.50 -12.10
C ALA A 91 2.84 -6.31 -12.84
N LEU A 92 1.86 -5.64 -12.23
CA LEU A 92 0.56 -5.36 -12.87
C LEU A 92 0.72 -4.39 -14.04
N ALA A 93 1.47 -3.31 -13.88
CA ALA A 93 1.74 -2.35 -14.95
C ALA A 93 2.37 -3.02 -16.18
N ASP A 94 3.37 -3.89 -15.96
CA ASP A 94 4.04 -4.60 -17.04
C ASP A 94 3.15 -5.67 -17.70
N ARG A 95 2.35 -6.40 -16.95
CA ARG A 95 1.50 -7.49 -17.47
C ARG A 95 0.24 -7.00 -18.16
N LEU A 96 -0.36 -5.94 -17.66
CA LEU A 96 -1.49 -5.31 -18.31
C LEU A 96 -1.06 -4.55 -19.56
N MET A 97 0.26 -4.39 -19.78
CA MET A 97 0.83 -3.60 -20.88
C MET A 97 0.21 -2.21 -20.99
N ASN A 98 -0.11 -1.63 -19.84
CA ASN A 98 -0.88 -0.40 -19.76
C ASN A 98 -0.06 0.69 -19.08
N ASP A 99 0.37 1.67 -19.86
CA ASP A 99 1.07 2.86 -19.37
C ASP A 99 0.15 3.80 -18.56
N ASP A 100 -1.14 3.49 -18.50
CA ASP A 100 -2.19 4.28 -17.88
C ASP A 100 -2.79 3.62 -16.62
N LEU A 101 -2.12 2.59 -16.07
CA LEU A 101 -2.55 2.01 -14.79
C LEU A 101 -2.53 3.08 -13.71
N CYS A 102 -3.65 3.24 -13.01
CA CYS A 102 -3.82 4.23 -11.95
C CYS A 102 -3.58 3.60 -10.57
N LEU A 103 -3.08 4.39 -9.63
CA LEU A 103 -2.91 4.04 -8.23
C LEU A 103 -3.72 4.97 -7.34
N ILE A 104 -4.70 4.43 -6.62
CA ILE A 104 -5.38 5.11 -5.52
C ILE A 104 -4.69 4.70 -4.24
N TYR A 105 -4.04 5.65 -3.58
CA TYR A 105 -3.18 5.44 -2.41
C TYR A 105 -3.85 6.04 -1.18
N ILE A 106 -4.44 5.20 -0.33
CA ILE A 106 -5.15 5.58 0.90
C ILE A 106 -4.20 5.35 2.06
N ASP A 107 -3.66 6.43 2.63
CA ASP A 107 -2.54 6.36 3.56
C ASP A 107 -2.44 7.64 4.40
N ALA A 108 -1.89 7.53 5.62
CA ALA A 108 -1.47 8.68 6.40
C ALA A 108 -0.25 9.40 5.80
N HIS A 109 0.60 8.64 5.12
CA HIS A 109 1.88 9.07 4.57
C HIS A 109 1.82 9.28 3.05
N LEU A 110 2.92 9.67 2.44
CA LEU A 110 3.05 9.77 0.98
C LEU A 110 3.95 8.69 0.39
N ASP A 111 4.83 8.10 1.20
CA ASP A 111 5.79 7.06 0.80
C ASP A 111 6.57 7.41 -0.48
N ALA A 112 6.86 8.70 -0.63
CA ALA A 112 7.41 9.31 -1.83
C ALA A 112 8.85 9.80 -1.65
N HIS A 113 9.61 9.15 -0.78
CA HIS A 113 11.04 9.38 -0.63
C HIS A 113 11.85 8.74 -1.76
N THR A 114 13.01 9.33 -2.04
CA THR A 114 14.14 8.59 -2.65
C THR A 114 14.98 7.97 -1.53
N PRO A 115 15.88 7.01 -1.83
CA PRO A 115 16.81 6.49 -0.83
C PRO A 115 17.65 7.60 -0.14
N GLU A 116 17.98 8.66 -0.87
CA GLU A 116 18.74 9.80 -0.36
C GLU A 116 17.90 10.66 0.60
N SER A 117 16.69 11.03 0.21
CA SER A 117 15.83 11.86 1.06
C SER A 117 15.37 11.11 2.30
N SER A 118 15.09 9.81 2.20
CA SER A 118 14.75 8.95 3.33
C SER A 118 15.91 8.85 4.34
N ARG A 119 17.15 8.68 3.88
CA ARG A 119 18.33 8.70 4.75
C ARG A 119 18.56 10.04 5.42
N ALA A 120 18.28 11.15 4.74
CA ALA A 120 18.38 12.50 5.32
C ALA A 120 17.41 12.72 6.48
N GLN A 121 16.27 12.02 6.48
CA GLN A 121 15.28 12.01 7.58
C GLN A 121 15.52 10.91 8.62
N ALA A 122 16.67 10.27 8.57
CA ALA A 122 17.09 9.19 9.47
C ALA A 122 16.27 7.88 9.38
N SER A 123 15.32 7.77 8.48
CA SER A 123 14.55 6.54 8.26
C SER A 123 15.34 5.54 7.42
N GLY A 124 15.71 5.88 6.20
CA GLY A 124 16.33 4.98 5.25
C GLY A 124 15.49 3.75 4.92
N ALA A 125 14.19 3.82 5.18
CA ALA A 125 13.28 2.68 5.10
C ALA A 125 12.74 2.49 3.67
N PRO A 126 12.76 1.26 3.15
CA PRO A 126 12.20 0.96 1.84
C PRO A 126 10.70 1.26 1.70
N HIS A 127 9.89 1.08 2.77
CA HIS A 127 8.45 1.32 2.69
C HIS A 127 8.14 2.76 2.30
N GLY A 128 8.84 3.75 2.87
CA GLY A 128 8.64 5.17 2.53
C GLY A 128 9.15 5.60 1.16
N ALA A 129 9.64 4.68 0.32
CA ALA A 129 10.22 5.00 -0.99
C ALA A 129 9.51 4.30 -2.17
N ASN A 130 8.45 3.53 -1.91
CA ASN A 130 7.84 2.68 -2.92
C ASN A 130 7.17 3.49 -4.04
N VAL A 131 6.42 4.54 -3.72
CA VAL A 131 5.72 5.38 -4.70
C VAL A 131 6.70 6.13 -5.60
N ARG A 132 7.77 6.69 -5.01
CA ARG A 132 8.78 7.41 -5.79
C ARG A 132 9.52 6.49 -6.77
N ALA A 133 9.80 5.26 -6.34
CA ALA A 133 10.41 4.24 -7.19
C ALA A 133 9.48 3.83 -8.36
N LEU A 134 8.16 3.70 -8.12
CA LEU A 134 7.17 3.47 -9.19
C LEU A 134 7.14 4.63 -10.18
N ALA A 135 7.33 5.87 -9.71
CA ALA A 135 7.42 7.06 -10.54
C ALA A 135 8.78 7.22 -11.27
N GLY A 136 9.68 6.25 -11.13
CA GLY A 136 10.93 6.19 -11.87
C GLY A 136 12.13 6.85 -11.18
N GLU A 137 12.02 7.18 -9.90
CA GLU A 137 13.10 7.79 -9.12
C GLU A 137 13.36 7.00 -7.84
N GLY A 138 14.49 6.31 -7.75
CA GLY A 138 14.78 5.47 -6.59
C GLY A 138 16.05 4.67 -6.71
N ASP A 139 16.12 3.57 -5.96
CA ASP A 139 17.24 2.62 -6.05
C ASP A 139 17.25 1.97 -7.46
N GLU A 140 18.39 2.06 -8.15
CA GLU A 140 18.53 1.56 -9.52
C GLU A 140 18.18 0.07 -9.67
N ARG A 141 18.39 -0.73 -8.62
CA ARG A 141 18.06 -2.16 -8.62
C ARG A 141 16.56 -2.39 -8.57
N TRP A 142 15.81 -1.50 -7.85
CA TRP A 142 14.36 -1.51 -7.86
C TRP A 142 13.84 -1.05 -9.21
N LEU A 143 14.36 0.06 -9.75
CA LEU A 143 13.98 0.53 -11.08
C LEU A 143 14.20 -0.55 -12.15
N GLY A 144 15.31 -1.32 -12.04
CA GLY A 144 15.62 -2.43 -12.93
C GLY A 144 14.70 -3.65 -12.83
N LEU A 145 13.78 -3.71 -11.86
CA LEU A 145 12.75 -4.75 -11.79
C LEU A 145 11.57 -4.45 -12.72
N GLN A 146 11.30 -3.18 -13.01
CA GLN A 146 10.23 -2.72 -13.88
C GLN A 146 10.64 -2.92 -15.34
N ALA A 147 9.78 -3.48 -16.18
CA ALA A 147 10.01 -3.53 -17.62
C ALA A 147 9.87 -2.14 -18.27
N ARG A 148 9.15 -1.24 -17.62
CA ARG A 148 8.98 0.16 -18.00
C ARG A 148 9.27 1.05 -16.82
N VAL A 149 10.00 2.14 -17.05
CA VAL A 149 10.30 3.16 -16.04
C VAL A 149 9.87 4.51 -16.60
N PRO A 150 8.92 5.21 -15.96
CA PRO A 150 8.18 4.83 -14.76
C PRO A 150 7.10 3.77 -15.01
N ALA A 151 6.80 2.93 -14.01
CA ALA A 151 5.62 2.06 -14.01
C ALA A 151 4.34 2.83 -13.66
N LEU A 152 4.47 3.91 -12.89
CA LEU A 152 3.40 4.81 -12.48
C LEU A 152 3.70 6.23 -12.97
N ARG A 153 2.84 6.79 -13.81
CA ARG A 153 2.91 8.22 -14.14
C ARG A 153 2.33 9.05 -13.00
N PRO A 154 2.95 10.17 -12.59
CA PRO A 154 2.47 10.99 -11.49
C PRO A 154 1.01 11.45 -11.63
N GLU A 155 0.52 11.71 -12.83
CA GLU A 155 -0.88 12.08 -13.10
C GLU A 155 -1.89 10.96 -12.89
N ASN A 156 -1.41 9.71 -12.72
CA ASN A 156 -2.22 8.53 -12.45
C ASN A 156 -2.22 8.14 -10.96
N LEU A 157 -1.63 8.98 -10.10
CA LEU A 157 -1.56 8.77 -8.65
C LEU A 157 -2.58 9.66 -7.93
N PHE A 158 -3.34 9.05 -7.02
CA PHE A 158 -4.38 9.70 -6.24
C PHE A 158 -4.18 9.42 -4.75
N TYR A 159 -3.73 10.40 -3.98
CA TYR A 159 -3.57 10.30 -2.54
C TYR A 159 -4.83 10.65 -1.78
N LEU A 160 -5.21 9.80 -0.80
CA LEU A 160 -6.35 9.98 0.08
C LEU A 160 -5.95 9.76 1.54
N GLY A 161 -6.23 10.72 2.42
CA GLY A 161 -5.99 10.60 3.85
C GLY A 161 -4.62 11.07 4.32
N SER A 162 -3.73 11.48 3.41
CA SER A 162 -2.36 11.84 3.76
C SER A 162 -2.30 13.11 4.61
N ARG A 163 -1.50 13.04 5.69
CA ARG A 163 -1.39 14.09 6.71
C ARG A 163 -0.03 14.14 7.41
N SER A 164 0.80 13.11 7.23
CA SER A 164 2.16 13.01 7.78
C SER A 164 3.14 12.80 6.62
N TYR A 165 3.98 13.78 6.37
CA TYR A 165 4.94 13.75 5.26
C TYR A 165 6.06 14.75 5.48
N GLU A 166 7.20 14.51 4.85
CA GLU A 166 8.36 15.38 4.87
C GLU A 166 8.41 16.32 3.65
N PRO A 167 9.24 17.38 3.71
CA PRO A 167 9.33 18.37 2.63
C PRO A 167 9.62 17.77 1.24
N ALA A 168 10.49 16.75 1.15
CA ALA A 168 10.84 16.13 -0.12
C ALA A 168 9.67 15.40 -0.78
N GLU A 169 8.76 14.87 0.03
CA GLU A 169 7.57 14.14 -0.43
C GLU A 169 6.50 15.09 -0.93
N ILE A 170 6.18 16.11 -0.14
CA ILE A 170 5.16 17.09 -0.54
C ILE A 170 5.63 17.96 -1.73
N ASP A 171 6.93 18.21 -1.86
CA ASP A 171 7.50 18.87 -3.03
C ASP A 171 7.27 18.03 -4.30
N PHE A 172 7.40 16.70 -4.22
CA PHE A 172 7.10 15.80 -5.34
C PHE A 172 5.63 15.88 -5.75
N VAL A 173 4.71 15.89 -4.78
CA VAL A 173 3.27 16.05 -5.03
C VAL A 173 2.98 17.37 -5.74
N HIS A 174 3.53 18.46 -5.25
CA HIS A 174 3.29 19.80 -5.82
C HIS A 174 3.91 19.97 -7.19
N GLN A 175 5.16 19.52 -7.42
CA GLN A 175 5.86 19.64 -8.70
C GLN A 175 5.18 18.87 -9.83
N ASN A 176 4.50 17.77 -9.50
CA ASN A 176 3.82 16.92 -10.45
C ASN A 176 2.29 17.15 -10.48
N ASN A 177 1.76 18.10 -9.71
CA ASN A 177 0.33 18.37 -9.59
C ASN A 177 -0.49 17.10 -9.25
N ILE A 178 0.04 16.23 -8.38
CA ILE A 178 -0.61 14.98 -8.01
C ILE A 178 -1.89 15.27 -7.21
N PHE A 179 -2.94 14.53 -7.53
CA PHE A 179 -4.20 14.63 -6.79
C PHE A 179 -4.01 14.17 -5.33
N MET A 180 -4.40 15.03 -4.38
CA MET A 180 -4.30 14.72 -2.96
C MET A 180 -5.51 15.26 -2.20
N ARG A 181 -6.05 14.45 -1.28
CA ARG A 181 -7.12 14.81 -0.35
C ARG A 181 -6.76 14.37 1.06
N THR A 182 -6.94 15.29 2.00
CA THR A 182 -6.68 15.06 3.44
C THR A 182 -7.88 14.39 4.13
N PRO A 183 -7.77 13.93 5.39
CA PRO A 183 -8.92 13.42 6.12
C PRO A 183 -10.09 14.42 6.24
N LEU A 184 -9.84 15.73 6.24
CA LEU A 184 -10.88 16.76 6.28
C LEU A 184 -11.72 16.82 5.00
N ASP A 185 -11.19 16.33 3.89
CA ASP A 185 -11.92 16.20 2.62
C ASP A 185 -12.77 14.93 2.58
N LEU A 186 -12.63 14.05 3.59
CA LEU A 186 -13.24 12.72 3.70
C LEU A 186 -14.05 12.56 5.01
N ASP A 187 -14.42 13.65 5.66
CA ASP A 187 -15.04 13.65 7.00
C ASP A 187 -16.57 13.48 6.99
N THR A 188 -17.20 13.60 5.80
CA THR A 188 -18.64 13.33 5.61
C THR A 188 -18.89 12.46 4.38
N PRO A 189 -20.01 11.69 4.35
CA PRO A 189 -20.36 10.87 3.19
C PRO A 189 -20.42 11.65 1.88
N GLU A 190 -20.97 12.85 1.89
CA GLU A 190 -21.13 13.70 0.70
C GLU A 190 -19.77 14.19 0.16
N LYS A 191 -18.80 14.46 1.04
CA LYS A 191 -17.44 14.80 0.64
C LYS A 191 -16.75 13.59 0.02
N ILE A 192 -16.93 12.40 0.60
CA ILE A 192 -16.38 11.15 0.07
C ILE A 192 -16.95 10.88 -1.32
N ASP A 193 -18.29 10.94 -1.49
CA ASP A 193 -18.93 10.74 -2.80
C ASP A 193 -18.41 11.71 -3.85
N ARG A 194 -18.18 12.97 -3.47
CA ARG A 194 -17.60 13.98 -4.36
C ARG A 194 -16.16 13.61 -4.77
N VAL A 195 -15.31 13.25 -3.80
CA VAL A 195 -13.91 12.88 -4.06
C VAL A 195 -13.82 11.62 -4.92
N VAL A 196 -14.62 10.60 -4.62
CA VAL A 196 -14.74 9.38 -5.44
C VAL A 196 -15.17 9.72 -6.87
N GLY A 197 -16.18 10.57 -7.03
CA GLY A 197 -16.61 11.03 -8.35
C GLY A 197 -15.56 11.87 -9.09
N GLU A 198 -14.72 12.64 -8.39
CA GLU A 198 -13.59 13.36 -8.99
C GLU A 198 -12.52 12.38 -9.51
N ILE A 199 -12.20 11.35 -8.75
CA ILE A 199 -11.24 10.31 -9.11
C ILE A 199 -11.74 9.51 -10.31
N PHE A 200 -12.97 8.99 -10.28
CA PHE A 200 -13.51 8.21 -11.39
C PHE A 200 -13.59 9.01 -12.70
N ARG A 201 -13.91 10.32 -12.65
CA ARG A 201 -13.84 11.17 -13.86
C ARG A 201 -12.42 11.32 -14.41
N GLN A 202 -11.38 11.25 -13.55
CA GLN A 202 -10.00 11.33 -14.00
C GLN A 202 -9.47 9.96 -14.45
N ILE A 203 -9.86 8.89 -13.78
CA ILE A 203 -9.51 7.51 -14.18
C ILE A 203 -10.17 7.16 -15.51
N ASP A 204 -11.44 7.58 -15.71
CA ASP A 204 -12.25 7.18 -16.85
C ASP A 204 -12.31 5.65 -16.96
N ASP A 205 -12.05 5.05 -18.13
CA ASP A 205 -12.05 3.59 -18.36
C ASP A 205 -10.69 2.92 -18.06
N ARG A 206 -9.75 3.64 -17.43
CA ARG A 206 -8.41 3.08 -17.13
C ARG A 206 -8.45 2.09 -15.98
N PRO A 207 -7.65 1.01 -16.04
CA PRO A 207 -7.50 0.10 -14.91
C PRO A 207 -6.85 0.80 -13.72
N TYR A 208 -7.20 0.39 -12.52
CA TYR A 208 -6.62 0.94 -11.31
C TYR A 208 -6.38 -0.12 -10.23
N VAL A 209 -5.42 0.18 -9.38
CA VAL A 209 -5.09 -0.51 -8.14
C VAL A 209 -5.42 0.40 -6.98
N VAL A 210 -5.95 -0.14 -5.91
CA VAL A 210 -6.11 0.56 -4.63
C VAL A 210 -5.10 0.00 -3.66
N SER A 211 -4.25 0.85 -3.09
CA SER A 211 -3.38 0.50 -1.98
C SER A 211 -3.86 1.20 -0.72
N PHE A 212 -4.35 0.42 0.24
CA PHE A 212 -4.91 0.92 1.48
C PHE A 212 -3.99 0.56 2.64
N ASP A 213 -3.21 1.55 3.08
CA ASP A 213 -2.52 1.49 4.37
C ASP A 213 -3.53 1.67 5.50
N LEU A 214 -3.54 0.74 6.44
CA LEU A 214 -4.50 0.78 7.53
C LEU A 214 -4.19 1.85 8.59
N ASP A 215 -3.01 2.48 8.52
CA ASP A 215 -2.68 3.65 9.33
C ASP A 215 -3.36 4.95 8.84
N ALA A 216 -3.97 4.93 7.64
CA ALA A 216 -4.87 6.00 7.21
C ALA A 216 -6.03 6.20 8.19
N ILE A 217 -6.50 5.12 8.84
CA ILE A 217 -7.58 5.16 9.83
C ILE A 217 -7.07 5.79 11.12
N ASP A 218 -7.93 6.57 11.80
CA ASP A 218 -7.58 7.19 13.08
C ASP A 218 -7.19 6.14 14.13
N PRO A 219 -6.04 6.28 14.83
CA PRO A 219 -5.53 5.27 15.77
C PRO A 219 -6.41 5.04 17.00
N ASN A 220 -7.35 5.94 17.32
CA ASN A 220 -8.36 5.68 18.34
C ASN A 220 -9.37 4.61 17.89
N THR A 221 -9.44 4.34 16.59
CA THR A 221 -10.32 3.34 15.99
C THR A 221 -9.55 2.10 15.56
N PHE A 222 -8.36 2.27 14.97
CA PHE A 222 -7.52 1.21 14.48
C PHE A 222 -6.08 1.37 14.98
N ALA A 223 -5.71 0.60 16.00
CA ALA A 223 -4.43 0.76 16.70
C ALA A 223 -3.33 -0.23 16.26
N SER A 224 -3.70 -1.27 15.50
CA SER A 224 -2.78 -2.36 15.11
C SER A 224 -1.97 -2.02 13.85
N VAL A 225 -1.20 -0.94 13.92
CA VAL A 225 -0.21 -0.49 12.92
C VAL A 225 1.12 -0.17 13.60
N LEU A 226 2.21 -0.06 12.83
CA LEU A 226 3.52 0.29 13.37
C LEU A 226 3.72 1.80 13.53
N VAL A 227 3.15 2.60 12.63
CA VAL A 227 3.32 4.06 12.59
C VAL A 227 1.94 4.73 12.68
N PRO A 228 1.32 4.75 13.87
CA PRO A 228 0.00 5.36 14.03
C PRO A 228 0.07 6.87 13.95
N GLU A 229 -0.73 7.49 13.07
CA GLU A 229 -0.81 8.93 12.92
C GLU A 229 -2.18 9.46 13.37
N PRO A 230 -2.25 10.49 14.22
CA PRO A 230 -3.52 11.03 14.70
C PRO A 230 -4.30 11.77 13.60
N ASN A 231 -5.59 11.98 13.86
CA ASN A 231 -6.51 12.69 12.97
C ASN A 231 -6.71 12.01 11.61
N GLY A 232 -6.77 10.68 11.61
CA GLY A 232 -7.01 9.86 10.44
C GLY A 232 -8.46 9.89 9.96
N ILE A 233 -8.73 9.12 8.91
CA ILE A 233 -10.10 8.94 8.41
C ILE A 233 -10.91 8.09 9.40
N SER A 234 -12.22 8.32 9.44
CA SER A 234 -13.12 7.51 10.27
C SER A 234 -13.30 6.11 9.67
N LEU A 235 -13.72 5.13 10.50
CA LEU A 235 -14.09 3.81 10.01
C LEU A 235 -15.24 3.86 8.98
N SER A 236 -16.16 4.80 9.13
CA SER A 236 -17.23 5.00 8.14
C SER A 236 -16.67 5.42 6.79
N ALA A 237 -15.67 6.32 6.79
CA ALA A 237 -14.99 6.73 5.57
C ALA A 237 -14.20 5.56 4.94
N ALA A 238 -13.48 4.79 5.75
CA ALA A 238 -12.77 3.60 5.29
C ALA A 238 -13.70 2.58 4.60
N ARG A 239 -14.87 2.31 5.21
CA ARG A 239 -15.92 1.46 4.62
C ARG A 239 -16.43 2.01 3.29
N GLN A 240 -16.78 3.30 3.26
CA GLN A 240 -17.34 3.93 2.05
C GLN A 240 -16.34 3.94 0.90
N LEU A 241 -15.06 4.25 1.16
CA LEU A 241 -13.99 4.19 0.16
C LEU A 241 -13.77 2.76 -0.35
N THR A 242 -13.77 1.77 0.56
CA THR A 242 -13.63 0.35 0.17
C THR A 242 -14.81 -0.08 -0.69
N HIS A 243 -16.04 0.23 -0.32
CA HIS A 243 -17.23 -0.06 -1.14
C HIS A 243 -17.21 0.63 -2.51
N ALA A 244 -16.70 1.85 -2.57
CA ALA A 244 -16.66 2.62 -3.81
C ALA A 244 -15.63 2.10 -4.81
N PHE A 245 -14.45 1.71 -4.33
CA PHE A 245 -13.34 1.36 -5.22
C PHE A 245 -13.15 -0.13 -5.45
N ALA A 246 -13.55 -1.00 -4.50
CA ALA A 246 -13.25 -2.42 -4.61
C ALA A 246 -13.92 -3.16 -5.79
N PRO A 247 -15.16 -2.83 -6.23
CA PRO A 247 -15.81 -3.60 -7.28
C PRO A 247 -15.01 -3.68 -8.59
N ASP A 248 -14.48 -2.56 -9.07
CA ASP A 248 -13.82 -2.45 -10.36
C ASP A 248 -12.28 -2.39 -10.27
N ALA A 249 -11.73 -2.44 -9.05
CA ALA A 249 -10.28 -2.47 -8.86
C ALA A 249 -9.67 -3.76 -9.44
N HIS A 250 -8.60 -3.61 -10.22
CA HIS A 250 -7.81 -4.76 -10.67
C HIS A 250 -7.13 -5.46 -9.48
N SER A 251 -6.66 -4.68 -8.51
CA SER A 251 -6.26 -5.19 -7.20
C SER A 251 -6.67 -4.20 -6.11
N PHE A 252 -7.09 -4.74 -4.95
CA PHE A 252 -7.29 -3.98 -3.74
C PHE A 252 -6.34 -4.50 -2.65
N GLU A 253 -5.45 -3.65 -2.19
CA GLU A 253 -4.39 -3.99 -1.25
C GLU A 253 -4.72 -3.48 0.15
N PHE A 254 -4.48 -4.30 1.17
CA PHE A 254 -4.44 -3.89 2.57
C PHE A 254 -3.03 -4.14 3.11
N VAL A 255 -2.38 -3.11 3.64
CA VAL A 255 -1.00 -3.16 4.13
C VAL A 255 -0.89 -2.55 5.53
N GLU A 256 0.27 -2.75 6.18
CA GLU A 256 0.66 -2.24 7.51
C GLU A 256 -0.22 -2.76 8.67
N TYR A 257 -1.09 -3.74 8.46
CA TYR A 257 -1.74 -4.41 9.58
C TYR A 257 -0.70 -5.16 10.43
N ALA A 258 -0.51 -4.73 11.67
CA ALA A 258 0.34 -5.40 12.65
C ALA A 258 -0.54 -6.11 13.70
N PRO A 259 -1.00 -7.36 13.47
CA PRO A 259 -1.96 -8.01 14.33
C PRO A 259 -1.45 -8.15 15.77
N ARG A 260 -2.33 -7.89 16.74
CA ARG A 260 -2.08 -8.01 18.18
C ARG A 260 -3.14 -8.90 18.82
N ASP A 261 -2.72 -9.78 19.70
CA ASP A 261 -3.64 -10.72 20.35
C ASP A 261 -4.69 -10.04 21.23
N ASP A 262 -4.39 -8.84 21.75
CA ASP A 262 -5.25 -8.05 22.65
C ASP A 262 -6.10 -7.00 21.90
N ASP A 263 -5.95 -6.85 20.59
CA ASP A 263 -6.70 -5.89 19.76
C ASP A 263 -7.69 -6.60 18.82
N THR A 264 -8.78 -7.07 19.39
CA THR A 264 -9.86 -7.71 18.63
C THR A 264 -10.64 -6.72 17.77
N GLN A 265 -10.68 -5.43 18.16
CA GLN A 265 -11.35 -4.39 17.39
C GLN A 265 -10.68 -4.19 16.01
N SER A 266 -9.37 -4.03 15.97
CA SER A 266 -8.64 -3.93 14.69
C SER A 266 -8.80 -5.20 13.85
N ALA A 267 -8.78 -6.38 14.47
CA ALA A 267 -8.99 -7.64 13.75
C ALA A 267 -10.40 -7.71 13.11
N ASP A 268 -11.44 -7.27 13.81
CA ASP A 268 -12.81 -7.24 13.28
C ASP A 268 -12.96 -6.21 12.14
N ILE A 269 -12.29 -5.05 12.25
CA ILE A 269 -12.26 -4.04 11.18
C ILE A 269 -11.57 -4.61 9.94
N VAL A 270 -10.41 -5.27 10.07
CA VAL A 270 -9.73 -5.91 8.93
C VAL A 270 -10.62 -6.96 8.28
N ARG A 271 -11.24 -7.83 9.10
CA ARG A 271 -12.19 -8.82 8.57
C ARG A 271 -13.31 -8.16 7.77
N GLU A 272 -13.89 -7.08 8.27
CA GLU A 272 -14.97 -6.38 7.60
C GLU A 272 -14.50 -5.75 6.27
N LEU A 273 -13.41 -4.97 6.27
CA LEU A 273 -12.91 -4.29 5.07
C LEU A 273 -12.46 -5.27 3.98
N VAL A 274 -11.76 -6.34 4.36
CA VAL A 274 -11.40 -7.42 3.42
C VAL A 274 -12.65 -8.11 2.88
N GLY A 275 -13.67 -8.34 3.72
CA GLY A 275 -14.97 -8.89 3.29
C GLY A 275 -15.67 -8.03 2.24
N ILE A 276 -15.64 -6.69 2.41
CA ILE A 276 -16.17 -5.74 1.44
C ILE A 276 -15.39 -5.85 0.11
N ALA A 277 -14.05 -5.88 0.18
CA ALA A 277 -13.21 -5.93 -1.01
C ALA A 277 -13.30 -7.25 -1.79
N LEU A 278 -13.66 -8.34 -1.12
CA LEU A 278 -13.88 -9.68 -1.73
C LEU A 278 -15.28 -9.85 -2.32
N ALA A 279 -16.22 -9.00 -1.93
CA ALA A 279 -17.58 -9.07 -2.48
C ALA A 279 -17.56 -8.75 -3.99
N ASP A 280 -18.37 -9.50 -4.75
CA ASP A 280 -18.56 -9.31 -6.20
C ASP A 280 -19.47 -8.12 -6.46
#